data_f68b3db3620d6c613da803ccd033ab0c
#
_entry.id   f68b3db3620d6c613da803ccd033ab0c
#
_cell.length_a   1.000
_cell.length_b   1.000
_cell.length_c   1.000
_cell.angle_alpha   90.00
_cell.angle_beta   90.00
_cell.angle_gamma   90.00
#
_symmetry.space_group_name_H-M   'P 1'
#
loop_
_entity.id
_entity.type
_entity.pdbx_description
1 polymer ?
#
loop_
_entity_poly.entity_id
_entity_poly.type
_entity_poly.pdbx_seq_one_letter_code
_entity_poly.pdbx_strand_id
1 'polypeptide(L)'
;ACYSISSQSFVYPESKTVMQSDTFFGQVIQDPYRWLEDQQSVETTEWVKQQNEFTRDYLNKIPNHFTLSEQIKKNSFVSYFNPEKHGDYYFELRTMFGGKNMVVYYTKDIKIAYWEELFITKDLGVKKDQTIDIKGYSLSRNSKYMAYCFNSNGSDWMELKVADLEKQKSLKDNLYNIKLS
;
A
#
# COMPACT_ATOMS: atom_id res chain seq x y z
N ALA A 1 -7.36 -4.91 -44.61
CA ALA A 1 -7.46 -6.18 -43.86
C ALA A 1 -8.22 -5.91 -42.57
N CYS A 2 -9.48 -6.38 -42.45
CA CYS A 2 -10.25 -6.34 -41.22
C CYS A 2 -9.66 -7.39 -40.27
N TYR A 3 -9.07 -6.98 -39.18
CA TYR A 3 -8.74 -7.87 -38.09
C TYR A 3 -10.02 -8.23 -37.34
N SER A 4 -10.45 -9.47 -37.47
CA SER A 4 -11.51 -10.04 -36.66
C SER A 4 -10.97 -10.14 -35.22
N ILE A 5 -11.41 -9.26 -34.32
CA ILE A 5 -11.19 -9.44 -32.89
C ILE A 5 -12.12 -10.59 -32.48
N SER A 6 -11.60 -11.79 -32.32
CA SER A 6 -12.35 -12.86 -31.67
C SER A 6 -12.57 -12.45 -30.22
N SER A 7 -13.81 -12.21 -29.84
CA SER A 7 -14.16 -12.01 -28.44
C SER A 7 -13.90 -13.32 -27.70
N GLN A 8 -12.84 -13.38 -26.94
CA GLN A 8 -12.59 -14.49 -26.05
C GLN A 8 -13.61 -14.42 -24.91
N SER A 9 -14.53 -15.38 -24.87
CA SER A 9 -15.47 -15.46 -23.75
C SER A 9 -14.72 -15.97 -22.52
N PHE A 10 -14.70 -15.15 -21.46
CA PHE A 10 -14.13 -15.54 -20.17
C PHE A 10 -15.20 -16.19 -19.31
N VAL A 11 -14.87 -17.32 -18.71
CA VAL A 11 -15.67 -17.90 -17.62
C VAL A 11 -15.06 -17.41 -16.32
N TYR A 12 -15.67 -16.39 -15.74
CA TYR A 12 -15.25 -15.85 -14.46
C TYR A 12 -15.61 -16.78 -13.30
N PRO A 13 -14.87 -16.77 -12.19
CA PRO A 13 -15.30 -17.43 -10.96
C PRO A 13 -16.67 -16.91 -10.53
N GLU A 14 -17.55 -17.82 -10.12
CA GLU A 14 -18.90 -17.47 -9.72
C GLU A 14 -18.89 -16.59 -8.46
N SER A 15 -19.74 -15.56 -8.46
CA SER A 15 -19.95 -14.70 -7.29
C SER A 15 -21.33 -15.04 -6.69
N LYS A 16 -21.32 -15.49 -5.43
CA LYS A 16 -22.54 -15.78 -4.69
C LYS A 16 -23.41 -14.53 -4.59
N THR A 17 -24.72 -14.72 -4.77
CA THR A 17 -25.71 -13.68 -4.53
C THR A 17 -26.56 -14.02 -3.29
N VAL A 18 -26.89 -12.99 -2.51
CA VAL A 18 -27.79 -13.11 -1.36
C VAL A 18 -28.98 -12.20 -1.53
N MET A 19 -30.13 -12.56 -0.93
CA MET A 19 -31.31 -11.70 -0.93
C MET A 19 -31.16 -10.66 0.21
N GLN A 20 -30.52 -9.56 -0.12
CA GLN A 20 -30.33 -8.43 0.79
C GLN A 20 -30.89 -7.16 0.13
N SER A 21 -31.57 -6.32 0.90
CA SER A 21 -32.08 -5.04 0.42
C SER A 21 -32.06 -3.99 1.51
N ASP A 22 -31.90 -2.75 1.09
CA ASP A 22 -32.04 -1.56 1.95
C ASP A 22 -33.17 -0.68 1.44
N THR A 23 -33.75 0.12 2.34
CA THR A 23 -34.79 1.09 1.97
C THR A 23 -34.28 2.50 2.21
N PHE A 24 -34.18 3.28 1.14
CA PHE A 24 -33.79 4.69 1.18
C PHE A 24 -34.93 5.55 0.64
N PHE A 25 -35.41 6.50 1.43
CA PHE A 25 -36.51 7.40 1.03
C PHE A 25 -37.74 6.68 0.47
N GLY A 26 -38.08 5.50 1.03
CA GLY A 26 -39.20 4.71 0.59
C GLY A 26 -38.96 3.82 -0.65
N GLN A 27 -37.75 3.84 -1.21
CA GLN A 27 -37.33 2.98 -2.32
C GLN A 27 -36.53 1.80 -1.83
N VAL A 28 -36.85 0.59 -2.27
CA VAL A 28 -36.13 -0.63 -1.95
C VAL A 28 -35.02 -0.83 -2.98
N ILE A 29 -33.77 -0.90 -2.51
CA ILE A 29 -32.60 -1.14 -3.32
C ILE A 29 -32.05 -2.53 -2.98
N GLN A 30 -31.94 -3.39 -3.99
CA GLN A 30 -31.35 -4.73 -3.83
C GLN A 30 -29.82 -4.63 -3.81
N ASP A 31 -29.20 -5.32 -2.86
CA ASP A 31 -27.75 -5.44 -2.76
C ASP A 31 -27.34 -6.91 -2.58
N PRO A 32 -27.30 -7.68 -3.68
CA PRO A 32 -27.01 -9.10 -3.62
C PRO A 32 -25.56 -9.42 -3.22
N TYR A 33 -24.69 -8.44 -3.18
CA TYR A 33 -23.28 -8.58 -2.87
C TYR A 33 -22.86 -7.92 -1.54
N ARG A 34 -23.81 -7.58 -0.67
CA ARG A 34 -23.55 -6.98 0.65
C ARG A 34 -22.53 -7.75 1.49
N TRP A 35 -22.47 -9.05 1.34
CA TRP A 35 -21.51 -9.90 2.03
C TRP A 35 -20.05 -9.58 1.73
N LEU A 36 -19.73 -8.94 0.59
CA LEU A 36 -18.38 -8.47 0.23
C LEU A 36 -17.92 -7.27 1.06
N GLU A 37 -18.80 -6.56 1.76
CA GLU A 37 -18.42 -5.44 2.62
C GLU A 37 -17.62 -5.90 3.84
N ASP A 38 -17.86 -7.12 4.33
CA ASP A 38 -17.03 -7.71 5.38
C ASP A 38 -15.74 -8.30 4.81
N GLN A 39 -14.74 -7.44 4.70
CA GLN A 39 -13.41 -7.80 4.16
C GLN A 39 -12.66 -8.81 5.02
N GLN A 40 -13.06 -9.01 6.28
CA GLN A 40 -12.41 -9.94 7.21
C GLN A 40 -13.09 -11.31 7.21
N SER A 41 -14.23 -11.46 6.58
CA SER A 41 -14.92 -12.75 6.50
C SER A 41 -14.11 -13.77 5.68
N VAL A 42 -14.19 -15.03 6.08
CA VAL A 42 -13.57 -16.16 5.35
C VAL A 42 -14.11 -16.22 3.93
N GLU A 43 -15.41 -15.96 3.75
CA GLU A 43 -16.11 -16.04 2.48
C GLU A 43 -15.59 -14.97 1.50
N THR A 44 -15.46 -13.72 1.94
CA THR A 44 -14.90 -12.63 1.13
C THR A 44 -13.43 -12.89 0.80
N THR A 45 -12.65 -13.36 1.77
CA THR A 45 -11.23 -13.68 1.57
C THR A 45 -11.05 -14.78 0.51
N GLU A 46 -11.85 -15.85 0.56
CA GLU A 46 -11.77 -16.93 -0.42
C GLU A 46 -12.23 -16.47 -1.82
N TRP A 47 -13.27 -15.67 -1.91
CA TRP A 47 -13.72 -15.08 -3.17
C TRP A 47 -12.60 -14.20 -3.79
N VAL A 48 -11.98 -13.33 -3.02
CA VAL A 48 -10.86 -12.48 -3.48
C VAL A 48 -9.70 -13.35 -3.99
N LYS A 49 -9.39 -14.44 -3.29
CA LYS A 49 -8.35 -15.39 -3.70
C LYS A 49 -8.65 -16.01 -5.07
N GLN A 50 -9.87 -16.51 -5.26
CA GLN A 50 -10.31 -17.10 -6.55
C GLN A 50 -10.26 -16.09 -7.70
N GLN A 51 -10.72 -14.85 -7.49
CA GLN A 51 -10.65 -13.79 -8.49
C GLN A 51 -9.20 -13.44 -8.84
N ASN A 52 -8.32 -13.40 -7.85
CA ASN A 52 -6.89 -13.13 -8.06
C ASN A 52 -6.20 -14.27 -8.81
N GLU A 53 -6.50 -15.52 -8.50
CA GLU A 53 -5.96 -16.69 -9.21
C GLU A 53 -6.38 -16.64 -10.68
N PHE A 54 -7.65 -16.44 -10.96
CA PHE A 54 -8.16 -16.30 -12.33
C PHE A 54 -7.45 -15.17 -13.09
N THR A 55 -7.30 -14.00 -12.45
CA THR A 55 -6.64 -12.84 -13.05
C THR A 55 -5.17 -13.12 -13.34
N ARG A 56 -4.45 -13.74 -12.42
CA ARG A 56 -3.04 -14.10 -12.61
C ARG A 56 -2.85 -15.11 -13.74
N ASP A 57 -3.71 -16.12 -13.79
CA ASP A 57 -3.68 -17.11 -14.85
C ASP A 57 -3.90 -16.50 -16.23
N TYR A 58 -4.81 -15.53 -16.32
CA TYR A 58 -5.01 -14.77 -17.55
C TYR A 58 -3.79 -13.93 -17.92
N LEU A 59 -3.30 -13.11 -17.00
CA LEU A 59 -2.16 -12.22 -17.23
C LEU A 59 -0.90 -12.98 -17.62
N ASN A 60 -0.65 -14.14 -17.01
CA ASN A 60 0.50 -14.98 -17.31
C ASN A 60 0.48 -15.59 -18.75
N LYS A 61 -0.70 -15.66 -19.37
CA LYS A 61 -0.87 -16.13 -20.75
C LYS A 61 -0.67 -15.02 -21.79
N ILE A 62 -0.62 -13.74 -21.36
CA ILE A 62 -0.40 -12.62 -22.28
C ILE A 62 1.04 -12.66 -22.79
N PRO A 63 1.25 -12.66 -24.11
CA PRO A 63 2.59 -12.59 -24.67
C PRO A 63 3.38 -11.39 -24.15
N ASN A 64 4.64 -11.60 -23.82
CA ASN A 64 5.55 -10.57 -23.30
C ASN A 64 5.20 -9.98 -21.92
N HIS A 65 4.17 -10.47 -21.21
CA HIS A 65 3.83 -10.00 -19.88
C HIS A 65 5.03 -10.03 -18.92
N PHE A 66 5.76 -11.14 -18.89
CA PHE A 66 6.97 -11.29 -18.07
C PHE A 66 8.06 -10.29 -18.48
N THR A 67 8.35 -10.18 -19.78
CA THR A 67 9.38 -9.27 -20.31
C THR A 67 9.06 -7.81 -19.98
N LEU A 68 7.79 -7.41 -20.12
CA LEU A 68 7.33 -6.07 -19.79
C LEU A 68 7.47 -5.79 -18.30
N SER A 69 7.10 -6.74 -17.45
CA SER A 69 7.25 -6.64 -16.00
C SER A 69 8.71 -6.43 -15.58
N GLU A 70 9.64 -7.17 -16.20
CA GLU A 70 11.07 -7.00 -15.94
C GLU A 70 11.61 -5.67 -16.46
N GLN A 71 11.13 -5.17 -17.59
CA GLN A 71 11.49 -3.84 -18.09
C GLN A 71 10.98 -2.74 -17.15
N ILE A 72 9.74 -2.83 -16.65
CA ILE A 72 9.20 -1.88 -15.67
C ILE A 72 10.05 -1.88 -14.41
N LYS A 73 10.39 -3.04 -13.86
CA LYS A 73 11.27 -3.14 -12.67
C LYS A 73 12.63 -2.50 -12.91
N LYS A 74 13.25 -2.74 -14.06
CA LYS A 74 14.56 -2.15 -14.42
C LYS A 74 14.52 -0.63 -14.58
N ASN A 75 13.37 -0.10 -15.01
CA ASN A 75 13.16 1.32 -15.23
C ASN A 75 12.43 2.00 -14.06
N SER A 76 12.22 1.29 -12.94
CA SER A 76 11.67 1.89 -11.72
C SER A 76 12.69 2.85 -11.14
N PHE A 77 12.33 4.13 -11.06
CA PHE A 77 13.19 5.16 -10.51
C PHE A 77 13.06 5.22 -8.99
N VAL A 78 14.11 5.68 -8.35
CA VAL A 78 14.06 6.12 -6.96
C VAL A 78 13.19 7.38 -6.92
N SER A 79 12.11 7.35 -6.16
CA SER A 79 11.30 8.54 -5.93
C SER A 79 11.87 9.29 -4.73
N TYR A 80 12.17 10.58 -4.92
CA TYR A 80 12.58 11.49 -3.87
C TYR A 80 11.47 12.52 -3.64
N PHE A 81 11.21 12.82 -2.39
CA PHE A 81 10.42 13.98 -2.01
C PHE A 81 11.36 15.04 -1.45
N ASN A 82 10.97 16.30 -1.55
CA ASN A 82 11.82 17.40 -1.10
C ASN A 82 12.22 17.19 0.36
N PRO A 83 13.54 17.24 0.66
CA PRO A 83 14.00 17.07 2.03
C PRO A 83 13.56 18.24 2.92
N GLU A 84 13.07 17.92 4.10
CA GLU A 84 12.65 18.89 5.10
C GLU A 84 13.69 19.00 6.22
N LYS A 85 14.08 20.23 6.56
CA LYS A 85 15.02 20.48 7.66
C LYS A 85 14.28 20.59 8.98
N HIS A 86 14.69 19.77 9.95
CA HIS A 86 14.21 19.83 11.34
C HIS A 86 15.40 19.73 12.31
N GLY A 87 15.68 20.80 13.05
CA GLY A 87 16.85 20.90 13.89
C GLY A 87 18.13 20.76 13.09
N ASP A 88 19.00 19.84 13.49
CA ASP A 88 20.28 19.55 12.85
C ASP A 88 20.18 18.49 11.73
N TYR A 89 18.98 18.01 11.43
CA TYR A 89 18.76 16.93 10.49
C TYR A 89 17.86 17.35 9.33
N TYR A 90 18.04 16.66 8.20
CA TYR A 90 17.15 16.66 7.06
C TYR A 90 16.47 15.31 6.98
N PHE A 91 15.19 15.30 6.69
CA PHE A 91 14.36 14.11 6.53
C PHE A 91 13.72 14.08 5.15
N GLU A 92 13.55 12.90 4.60
CA GLU A 92 12.99 12.70 3.27
C GLU A 92 12.31 11.34 3.15
N LEU A 93 11.16 11.29 2.45
CA LEU A 93 10.56 10.03 2.00
C LEU A 93 11.25 9.56 0.73
N ARG A 94 11.63 8.28 0.68
CA ARG A 94 12.26 7.66 -0.49
C ARG A 94 11.72 6.27 -0.75
N THR A 95 11.63 5.94 -2.06
CA THR A 95 11.56 4.55 -2.51
C THR A 95 12.91 4.21 -3.13
N MET A 96 13.64 3.25 -2.57
CA MET A 96 14.93 2.83 -3.11
C MET A 96 14.76 2.03 -4.39
N PHE A 97 15.76 2.11 -5.27
CA PHE A 97 15.80 1.33 -6.52
C PHE A 97 15.58 -0.16 -6.24
N GLY A 98 14.57 -0.75 -6.87
CA GLY A 98 14.15 -2.13 -6.62
C GLY A 98 13.48 -2.34 -5.25
N GLY A 99 13.33 -1.29 -4.43
CA GLY A 99 12.64 -1.32 -3.16
C GLY A 99 11.12 -1.39 -3.34
N LYS A 100 10.47 -2.11 -2.43
CA LYS A 100 9.01 -2.25 -2.40
C LYS A 100 8.37 -1.24 -1.45
N ASN A 101 9.16 -0.62 -0.59
CA ASN A 101 8.69 0.20 0.53
C ASN A 101 9.06 1.67 0.32
N MET A 102 8.14 2.56 0.63
CA MET A 102 8.42 3.98 0.82
C MET A 102 8.75 4.21 2.29
N VAL A 103 9.95 4.71 2.58
CA VAL A 103 10.48 4.84 3.93
C VAL A 103 11.11 6.20 4.17
N VAL A 104 11.31 6.57 5.43
CA VAL A 104 11.94 7.84 5.81
C VAL A 104 13.44 7.64 5.91
N TYR A 105 14.18 8.52 5.23
CA TYR A 105 15.61 8.67 5.34
C TYR A 105 15.96 9.99 6.03
N TYR A 106 17.14 10.05 6.66
CA TYR A 106 17.62 11.26 7.30
C TYR A 106 19.14 11.43 7.09
N THR A 107 19.61 12.68 7.19
CA THR A 107 21.03 13.04 7.17
C THR A 107 21.25 14.33 7.94
N LYS A 108 22.49 14.58 8.39
CA LYS A 108 22.93 15.89 8.93
C LYS A 108 23.39 16.85 7.86
N ASP A 109 23.88 16.34 6.75
CA ASP A 109 24.39 17.16 5.66
C ASP A 109 23.74 16.78 4.32
N ILE A 110 22.92 17.67 3.81
CA ILE A 110 22.20 17.47 2.54
C ILE A 110 23.15 17.35 1.33
N LYS A 111 24.38 17.83 1.44
CA LYS A 111 25.38 17.75 0.36
C LYS A 111 26.06 16.39 0.26
N ILE A 112 25.93 15.57 1.29
CA ILE A 112 26.48 14.22 1.31
C ILE A 112 25.47 13.27 0.67
N ALA A 113 25.94 12.41 -0.23
CA ALA A 113 25.11 11.41 -0.88
C ALA A 113 24.62 10.30 0.08
N TYR A 114 25.15 10.26 1.29
CA TYR A 114 24.82 9.25 2.30
C TYR A 114 23.66 9.69 3.18
N TRP A 115 22.58 8.91 3.13
CA TRP A 115 21.41 9.07 3.97
C TRP A 115 21.15 7.75 4.70
N GLU A 116 20.80 7.84 5.95
CA GLU A 116 20.44 6.68 6.76
C GLU A 116 18.93 6.45 6.74
N GLU A 117 18.54 5.18 6.63
CA GLU A 117 17.14 4.80 6.80
C GLU A 117 16.74 4.94 8.27
N LEU A 118 15.62 5.61 8.52
CA LEU A 118 15.09 5.72 9.86
C LEU A 118 14.59 4.34 10.35
N PHE A 119 14.79 4.03 11.61
CA PHE A 119 14.50 2.73 12.25
C PHE A 119 13.05 2.23 12.12
N ILE A 120 12.12 3.01 11.60
CA ILE A 120 10.67 2.74 11.58
C ILE A 120 10.35 1.39 10.94
N THR A 121 10.91 1.06 9.79
CA THR A 121 10.64 -0.21 9.11
C THR A 121 11.12 -1.41 9.93
N LYS A 122 12.26 -1.28 10.60
CA LYS A 122 12.79 -2.29 11.51
C LYS A 122 11.92 -2.44 12.76
N ASP A 123 11.46 -1.33 13.33
CA ASP A 123 10.60 -1.31 14.52
C ASP A 123 9.20 -1.87 14.24
N LEU A 124 8.69 -1.69 13.02
CA LEU A 124 7.44 -2.30 12.57
C LEU A 124 7.55 -3.83 12.31
N GLY A 125 8.77 -4.37 12.28
CA GLY A 125 8.99 -5.80 12.07
C GLY A 125 8.56 -6.30 10.70
N VAL A 126 8.78 -5.51 9.65
CA VAL A 126 8.37 -5.82 8.27
C VAL A 126 8.94 -7.16 7.82
N LYS A 127 8.08 -8.09 7.44
CA LYS A 127 8.46 -9.42 6.94
C LYS A 127 8.89 -9.33 5.48
N LYS A 128 9.62 -10.34 5.01
CA LYS A 128 10.20 -10.39 3.66
C LYS A 128 9.15 -10.29 2.52
N ASP A 129 7.96 -10.77 2.75
CA ASP A 129 6.83 -10.80 1.81
C ASP A 129 5.82 -9.66 2.03
N GLN A 130 6.03 -8.86 3.05
CA GLN A 130 5.18 -7.72 3.40
C GLN A 130 5.76 -6.42 2.83
N THR A 131 4.88 -5.55 2.34
CA THR A 131 5.24 -4.18 1.95
C THR A 131 4.65 -3.20 2.95
N ILE A 132 5.43 -2.17 3.30
CA ILE A 132 5.02 -1.06 4.15
C ILE A 132 5.32 0.22 3.39
N ASP A 133 4.31 1.05 3.19
CA ASP A 133 4.50 2.36 2.59
C ASP A 133 4.16 3.45 3.61
N ILE A 134 5.15 4.25 3.95
CA ILE A 134 4.92 5.46 4.74
C ILE A 134 4.30 6.50 3.80
N LYS A 135 3.08 6.94 4.13
CA LYS A 135 2.31 7.89 3.31
C LYS A 135 2.53 9.35 3.70
N GLY A 136 3.05 9.56 4.88
CA GLY A 136 3.41 10.89 5.38
C GLY A 136 3.95 10.82 6.79
N TYR A 137 4.65 11.88 7.16
CA TYR A 137 5.14 12.07 8.53
C TYR A 137 5.07 13.53 8.92
N SER A 138 5.12 13.79 10.22
CA SER A 138 5.24 15.12 10.80
C SER A 138 6.13 15.08 12.04
N LEU A 139 7.01 16.04 12.15
CA LEU A 139 7.95 16.14 13.27
C LEU A 139 7.44 17.12 14.33
N SER A 140 7.66 16.80 15.59
CA SER A 140 7.43 17.75 16.70
C SER A 140 8.41 18.91 16.60
N ARG A 141 8.04 20.09 17.15
CA ARG A 141 8.87 21.30 17.11
C ARG A 141 10.28 21.11 17.65
N ASN A 142 10.45 20.26 18.66
CA ASN A 142 11.74 19.94 19.26
C ASN A 142 12.45 18.76 18.57
N SER A 143 11.93 18.27 17.44
CA SER A 143 12.47 17.14 16.66
C SER A 143 12.64 15.84 17.47
N LYS A 144 11.96 15.71 18.62
CA LYS A 144 12.04 14.53 19.47
C LYS A 144 11.11 13.41 19.03
N TYR A 145 9.95 13.75 18.49
CA TYR A 145 8.93 12.81 18.04
C TYR A 145 8.61 12.99 16.58
N MET A 146 8.28 11.88 15.92
CA MET A 146 7.75 11.85 14.57
C MET A 146 6.44 11.07 14.57
N ALA A 147 5.33 11.74 14.20
CA ALA A 147 4.11 11.05 13.83
C ALA A 147 4.23 10.58 12.38
N TYR A 148 3.83 9.36 12.08
CA TYR A 148 3.86 8.81 10.73
C TYR A 148 2.66 7.92 10.44
N CYS A 149 2.13 8.07 9.22
CA CYS A 149 1.08 7.22 8.69
C CYS A 149 1.67 6.20 7.72
N PHE A 150 1.22 4.97 7.80
CA PHE A 150 1.65 3.91 6.89
C PHE A 150 0.51 2.97 6.55
N ASN A 151 0.61 2.33 5.40
CA ASN A 151 -0.24 1.20 5.04
C ASN A 151 0.61 -0.07 4.82
N SER A 152 -0.06 -1.20 4.82
CA SER A 152 0.55 -2.50 4.60
C SER A 152 -0.05 -3.15 3.37
N ASN A 153 0.81 -3.78 2.54
CA ASN A 153 0.42 -4.57 1.37
C ASN A 153 -0.51 -3.83 0.37
N GLY A 154 -0.31 -2.51 0.22
CA GLY A 154 -1.09 -1.68 -0.70
C GLY A 154 -2.52 -1.40 -0.26
N SER A 155 -2.86 -1.62 1.02
CA SER A 155 -4.17 -1.28 1.57
C SER A 155 -4.44 0.23 1.50
N ASP A 156 -5.69 0.62 1.27
CA ASP A 156 -6.16 2.01 1.43
C ASP A 156 -6.31 2.42 2.90
N TRP A 157 -6.39 1.44 3.78
CA TRP A 157 -6.45 1.68 5.22
C TRP A 157 -5.05 1.89 5.77
N MET A 158 -4.89 2.93 6.57
CA MET A 158 -3.64 3.31 7.19
C MET A 158 -3.70 3.16 8.70
N GLU A 159 -2.51 3.06 9.25
CA GLU A 159 -2.25 3.16 10.68
C GLU A 159 -1.40 4.41 10.93
N LEU A 160 -1.58 5.04 12.10
CA LEU A 160 -0.75 6.15 12.57
C LEU A 160 -0.07 5.75 13.86
N LYS A 161 1.23 5.97 13.90
CA LYS A 161 2.09 5.79 15.07
C LYS A 161 2.93 7.02 15.34
N VAL A 162 3.52 7.05 16.53
CA VAL A 162 4.50 8.06 16.91
C VAL A 162 5.80 7.38 17.27
N ALA A 163 6.90 7.83 16.66
CA ALA A 163 8.26 7.41 16.96
C ALA A 163 8.92 8.39 17.92
N ASP A 164 9.62 7.90 18.93
CA ASP A 164 10.58 8.63 19.75
C ASP A 164 11.94 8.51 19.08
N LEU A 165 12.42 9.60 18.49
CA LEU A 165 13.65 9.64 17.69
C LEU A 165 14.92 9.50 18.54
N GLU A 166 14.87 9.95 19.78
CA GLU A 166 16.00 9.80 20.72
C GLU A 166 16.18 8.35 21.15
N LYS A 167 15.04 7.67 21.43
CA LYS A 167 15.06 6.26 21.84
C LYS A 167 15.10 5.28 20.66
N GLN A 168 14.96 5.77 19.44
CA GLN A 168 14.88 4.98 18.23
C GLN A 168 13.81 3.87 18.32
N LYS A 169 12.62 4.24 18.77
CA LYS A 169 11.51 3.29 18.99
C LYS A 169 10.15 3.97 18.85
N SER A 170 9.19 3.27 18.26
CA SER A 170 7.80 3.72 18.24
C SER A 170 7.15 3.60 19.62
N LEU A 171 6.27 4.55 19.94
CA LEU A 171 5.41 4.47 21.12
C LEU A 171 4.41 3.33 20.97
N LYS A 172 3.80 2.93 22.07
CA LYS A 172 2.84 1.81 22.09
C LYS A 172 1.51 2.16 21.44
N ASP A 173 1.17 3.45 21.44
CA ASP A 173 -0.09 3.93 20.89
C ASP A 173 -0.12 3.75 19.37
N ASN A 174 -1.25 3.28 18.87
CA ASN A 174 -1.50 3.07 17.44
C ASN A 174 -2.94 3.44 17.13
N LEU A 175 -3.16 4.28 16.14
CA LEU A 175 -4.48 4.59 15.60
C LEU A 175 -4.68 3.79 14.32
N TYR A 176 -5.78 3.07 14.25
CA TYR A 176 -6.14 2.18 13.15
C TYR A 176 -7.26 2.78 12.29
N ASN A 177 -7.48 2.18 11.13
CA ASN A 177 -8.59 2.49 10.25
C ASN A 177 -8.65 3.96 9.81
N ILE A 178 -7.48 4.53 9.57
CA ILE A 178 -7.37 5.88 9.01
C ILE A 178 -7.49 5.77 7.50
N LYS A 179 -8.36 6.57 6.90
CA LYS A 179 -8.49 6.68 5.45
C LYS A 179 -8.23 8.14 5.06
N LEU A 180 -7.48 8.35 3.98
CA LEU A 180 -7.34 9.69 3.40
C LEU A 180 -8.72 10.14 2.90
N SER A 181 -9.18 11.24 3.41
CA SER A 181 -10.36 11.97 2.93
C SER A 181 -9.91 13.13 2.06
#